data_fe932c162ec9fcb907a794445d1cb849
#
_entry.id   fe932c162ec9fcb907a794445d1cb849
#
_cell.length_a   1.000
_cell.length_b   1.000
_cell.length_c   1.000
_cell.angle_alpha   90.00
_cell.angle_beta   90.00
_cell.angle_gamma   90.00
#
_symmetry.space_group_name_H-M   'P 1'
#
loop_
_entity.id
_entity.type
_entity.pdbx_description
1 polymer ?
#
loop_
_entity_poly.entity_id
_entity_poly.type
_entity_poly.pdbx_seq_one_letter_code
_entity_poly.pdbx_strand_id
1 'polypeptide(L)'
;MSSHNNSRGPRKITLPGIHDAASEASGRGQTAYVRLSASRLVALLIATLAAALGIAIGSFDFSGLVVLLAFVVAALAELALIRFQPERDWYAGRAVAESTKTLAWRFAVQGEPFGPTLTEQEAEALLRTRVSEVLQRGKDRINVGPGDAVLTESMLDLRRSPFSERRDAYLEQRTEEQRAWYSSNARKNEVRATAWRYALLLGELLAIVAAALSLGRDEPFDFAGIVAAFVAGGAAWLAIKQHSQLTSAYRVAAGELAVQADVLRGVSAEDWPQAVADAEEAISREHTMWLATRGEEPLPPPT
;
A
#
# COMPACT_ATOMS: atom_id res chain seq x y z
N MET A 1 -37.40 -27.14 -27.43
CA MET A 1 -37.40 -26.08 -26.39
C MET A 1 -35.98 -26.02 -25.83
N SER A 2 -35.16 -25.11 -26.38
CA SER A 2 -33.77 -24.94 -25.99
C SER A 2 -33.73 -23.95 -24.83
N SER A 3 -33.46 -24.42 -23.62
CA SER A 3 -33.17 -23.57 -22.48
C SER A 3 -31.79 -22.95 -22.69
N HIS A 4 -31.74 -21.66 -23.06
CA HIS A 4 -30.55 -20.85 -23.00
C HIS A 4 -30.16 -20.71 -21.52
N ASN A 5 -29.24 -21.54 -21.08
CA ASN A 5 -28.56 -21.36 -19.82
C ASN A 5 -27.64 -20.17 -19.97
N ASN A 6 -28.14 -18.97 -19.67
CA ASN A 6 -27.40 -17.73 -19.70
C ASN A 6 -26.56 -17.64 -18.40
N SER A 7 -25.46 -18.39 -18.35
CA SER A 7 -24.46 -18.28 -17.28
C SER A 7 -23.79 -16.91 -17.34
N ARG A 8 -24.51 -15.88 -16.89
CA ARG A 8 -23.88 -14.61 -16.52
C ARG A 8 -22.94 -14.92 -15.34
N GLY A 9 -21.65 -14.76 -15.54
CA GLY A 9 -20.70 -14.81 -14.44
C GLY A 9 -21.15 -13.89 -13.28
N PRO A 10 -20.69 -14.13 -12.04
CA PRO A 10 -21.15 -13.37 -10.88
C PRO A 10 -20.98 -11.87 -11.14
N ARG A 11 -22.05 -11.09 -10.90
CA ARG A 11 -22.03 -9.65 -11.08
C ARG A 11 -20.94 -9.05 -10.17
N LYS A 12 -20.08 -8.24 -10.74
CA LYS A 12 -19.00 -7.59 -9.97
C LYS A 12 -19.60 -6.63 -8.95
N ILE A 13 -19.20 -6.80 -7.68
CA ILE A 13 -19.64 -5.90 -6.61
C ILE A 13 -18.96 -4.53 -6.79
N THR A 14 -19.74 -3.47 -6.67
CA THR A 14 -19.26 -2.10 -6.58
C THR A 14 -19.11 -1.74 -5.11
N LEU A 15 -17.91 -1.31 -4.70
CA LEU A 15 -17.65 -0.91 -3.32
C LEU A 15 -18.29 0.45 -3.01
N PRO A 16 -18.48 0.80 -1.72
CA PRO A 16 -18.98 2.10 -1.31
C PRO A 16 -18.11 3.27 -1.81
N GLY A 17 -18.69 4.42 -2.14
CA GLY A 17 -17.95 5.63 -2.53
C GLY A 17 -16.94 6.09 -1.47
N ILE A 18 -17.24 5.85 -0.20
CA ILE A 18 -16.32 6.06 0.93
C ILE A 18 -15.01 5.27 0.77
N HIS A 19 -15.08 4.01 0.30
CA HIS A 19 -13.88 3.22 0.00
C HIS A 19 -13.02 3.90 -1.06
N ASP A 20 -13.62 4.41 -2.12
CA ASP A 20 -12.91 5.04 -3.23
C ASP A 20 -12.27 6.36 -2.78
N ALA A 21 -12.99 7.19 -2.03
CA ALA A 21 -12.48 8.43 -1.46
C ALA A 21 -11.28 8.18 -0.51
N ALA A 22 -11.37 7.17 0.35
CA ALA A 22 -10.29 6.79 1.25
C ALA A 22 -9.08 6.21 0.49
N SER A 23 -9.34 5.39 -0.54
CA SER A 23 -8.30 4.83 -1.41
C SER A 23 -7.55 5.91 -2.19
N GLU A 24 -8.26 6.93 -2.71
CA GLU A 24 -7.62 8.09 -3.33
C GLU A 24 -6.79 8.91 -2.35
N ALA A 25 -7.29 9.16 -1.13
CA ALA A 25 -6.54 9.87 -0.10
C ALA A 25 -5.24 9.12 0.23
N SER A 26 -5.33 7.80 0.40
CA SER A 26 -4.17 6.92 0.58
C SER A 26 -3.17 7.04 -0.57
N GLY A 27 -3.64 7.00 -1.83
CA GLY A 27 -2.79 7.12 -3.01
C GLY A 27 -2.10 8.48 -3.13
N ARG A 28 -2.79 9.57 -2.79
CA ARG A 28 -2.20 10.92 -2.72
C ARG A 28 -1.12 11.01 -1.65
N GLY A 29 -1.40 10.52 -0.44
CA GLY A 29 -0.45 10.48 0.67
C GLY A 29 0.82 9.69 0.31
N GLN A 30 0.66 8.49 -0.25
CA GLN A 30 1.78 7.66 -0.72
C GLN A 30 2.62 8.37 -1.78
N THR A 31 1.97 8.99 -2.76
CA THR A 31 2.66 9.70 -3.85
C THR A 31 3.44 10.89 -3.32
N ALA A 32 2.85 11.68 -2.41
CA ALA A 32 3.52 12.82 -1.79
C ALA A 32 4.73 12.38 -0.95
N TYR A 33 4.56 11.36 -0.10
CA TYR A 33 5.66 10.80 0.70
C TYR A 33 6.83 10.35 -0.16
N VAL A 34 6.55 9.54 -1.18
CA VAL A 34 7.60 9.00 -2.08
C VAL A 34 8.29 10.12 -2.87
N ARG A 35 7.53 11.11 -3.38
CA ARG A 35 8.10 12.23 -4.14
C ARG A 35 8.99 13.13 -3.27
N LEU A 36 8.54 13.50 -2.07
CA LEU A 36 9.33 14.33 -1.15
C LEU A 36 10.61 13.60 -0.71
N SER A 37 10.51 12.32 -0.35
CA SER A 37 11.68 11.52 0.00
C SER A 37 12.66 11.36 -1.17
N ALA A 38 12.16 11.15 -2.39
CA ALA A 38 13.00 11.11 -3.58
C ALA A 38 13.67 12.45 -3.87
N SER A 39 12.94 13.57 -3.76
CA SER A 39 13.48 14.91 -3.97
C SER A 39 14.64 15.21 -3.00
N ARG A 40 14.47 14.85 -1.72
CA ARG A 40 15.52 14.98 -0.70
C ARG A 40 16.77 14.19 -1.07
N LEU A 41 16.62 12.90 -1.42
CA LEU A 41 17.75 12.05 -1.80
C LEU A 41 18.47 12.57 -3.05
N VAL A 42 17.72 12.94 -4.09
CA VAL A 42 18.27 13.48 -5.33
C VAL A 42 19.01 14.79 -5.08
N ALA A 43 18.43 15.68 -4.27
CA ALA A 43 19.10 16.94 -3.91
C ALA A 43 20.43 16.70 -3.19
N LEU A 44 20.50 15.77 -2.24
CA LEU A 44 21.74 15.41 -1.54
C LEU A 44 22.79 14.80 -2.50
N LEU A 45 22.37 13.97 -3.46
CA LEU A 45 23.28 13.44 -4.49
C LEU A 45 23.79 14.54 -5.41
N ILE A 46 22.94 15.50 -5.80
CA ILE A 46 23.35 16.67 -6.59
C ILE A 46 24.37 17.51 -5.81
N ALA A 47 24.15 17.75 -4.50
CA ALA A 47 25.09 18.46 -3.65
C ALA A 47 26.46 17.77 -3.63
N THR A 48 26.49 16.45 -3.43
CA THR A 48 27.72 15.67 -3.42
C THR A 48 28.45 15.75 -4.76
N LEU A 49 27.73 15.58 -5.87
CA LEU A 49 28.32 15.66 -7.20
C LEU A 49 28.87 17.07 -7.51
N ALA A 50 28.10 18.11 -7.19
CA ALA A 50 28.57 19.50 -7.40
C ALA A 50 29.81 19.84 -6.56
N ALA A 51 29.81 19.40 -5.31
CA ALA A 51 31.00 19.60 -4.43
C ALA A 51 32.25 18.91 -4.99
N ALA A 52 32.11 17.69 -5.49
CA ALA A 52 33.21 16.93 -6.07
C ALA A 52 33.71 17.50 -7.40
N LEU A 53 32.83 18.13 -8.21
CA LEU A 53 33.22 18.74 -9.48
C LEU A 53 33.99 20.06 -9.30
N GLY A 54 33.75 20.83 -8.24
CA GLY A 54 34.51 22.05 -7.91
C GLY A 54 34.51 23.11 -9.03
N ILE A 55 33.40 23.26 -9.78
CA ILE A 55 33.36 24.18 -10.94
C ILE A 55 33.28 25.61 -10.47
N ALA A 56 34.26 26.43 -10.91
CA ALA A 56 34.26 27.87 -10.75
C ALA A 56 34.27 28.59 -12.12
N ILE A 57 33.57 29.71 -12.21
CA ILE A 57 33.48 30.52 -13.42
C ILE A 57 34.06 31.90 -13.07
N GLY A 58 35.31 32.14 -13.43
CA GLY A 58 36.06 33.29 -12.98
C GLY A 58 36.31 33.24 -11.45
N SER A 59 35.87 34.27 -10.73
CA SER A 59 35.91 34.30 -9.26
C SER A 59 34.66 33.74 -8.58
N PHE A 60 33.66 33.28 -9.35
CA PHE A 60 32.40 32.82 -8.84
C PHE A 60 32.42 31.29 -8.65
N ASP A 61 32.14 30.82 -7.42
CA ASP A 61 32.01 29.41 -7.07
C ASP A 61 30.61 28.89 -7.49
N PHE A 62 30.52 28.38 -8.71
CA PHE A 62 29.25 27.81 -9.22
C PHE A 62 28.86 26.53 -8.49
N SER A 63 29.83 25.68 -8.16
CA SER A 63 29.57 24.45 -7.39
C SER A 63 29.03 24.75 -6.01
N GLY A 64 29.61 25.72 -5.32
CA GLY A 64 29.14 26.16 -4.00
C GLY A 64 27.70 26.65 -4.02
N LEU A 65 27.29 27.38 -5.08
CA LEU A 65 25.90 27.79 -5.25
C LEU A 65 24.98 26.59 -5.45
N VAL A 66 25.35 25.61 -6.30
CA VAL A 66 24.55 24.40 -6.53
C VAL A 66 24.40 23.59 -5.25
N VAL A 67 25.47 23.42 -4.48
CA VAL A 67 25.45 22.75 -3.17
C VAL A 67 24.49 23.46 -2.21
N LEU A 68 24.55 24.77 -2.11
CA LEU A 68 23.65 25.56 -1.26
C LEU A 68 22.18 25.34 -1.66
N LEU A 69 21.84 25.48 -2.94
CA LEU A 69 20.50 25.31 -3.44
C LEU A 69 20.00 23.87 -3.23
N ALA A 70 20.85 22.87 -3.42
CA ALA A 70 20.50 21.48 -3.18
C ALA A 70 20.18 21.21 -1.70
N PHE A 71 20.96 21.75 -0.77
CA PHE A 71 20.64 21.66 0.66
C PHE A 71 19.34 22.40 1.02
N VAL A 72 19.06 23.55 0.42
CA VAL A 72 17.78 24.24 0.60
C VAL A 72 16.62 23.37 0.13
N VAL A 73 16.71 22.74 -1.04
CA VAL A 73 15.68 21.82 -1.54
C VAL A 73 15.51 20.62 -0.62
N ALA A 74 16.60 20.01 -0.15
CA ALA A 74 16.55 18.89 0.79
C ALA A 74 15.89 19.29 2.12
N ALA A 75 16.22 20.45 2.67
CA ALA A 75 15.64 20.98 3.90
C ALA A 75 14.13 21.30 3.74
N LEU A 76 13.73 21.88 2.61
CA LEU A 76 12.32 22.15 2.32
C LEU A 76 11.52 20.87 2.15
N ALA A 77 12.09 19.83 1.51
CA ALA A 77 11.45 18.53 1.40
C ALA A 77 11.26 17.86 2.76
N GLU A 78 12.27 17.92 3.65
CA GLU A 78 12.18 17.43 5.02
C GLU A 78 11.13 18.19 5.83
N LEU A 79 11.14 19.51 5.76
CA LEU A 79 10.15 20.35 6.45
C LEU A 79 8.72 20.02 5.97
N ALA A 80 8.55 19.75 4.67
CA ALA A 80 7.27 19.34 4.11
C ALA A 80 6.82 17.97 4.65
N LEU A 81 7.74 16.98 4.76
CA LEU A 81 7.46 15.69 5.37
C LEU A 81 7.03 15.83 6.84
N ILE A 82 7.73 16.64 7.62
CA ILE A 82 7.41 16.89 9.03
C ILE A 82 6.09 17.63 9.18
N ARG A 83 5.83 18.65 8.34
CA ARG A 83 4.65 19.53 8.48
C ARG A 83 3.36 18.90 7.97
N PHE A 84 3.41 18.22 6.84
CA PHE A 84 2.23 17.65 6.18
C PHE A 84 2.00 16.19 6.53
N GLN A 85 3.02 15.46 6.98
CA GLN A 85 2.95 14.04 7.38
C GLN A 85 2.20 13.15 6.36
N PRO A 86 2.58 13.18 5.07
CA PRO A 86 1.83 12.49 4.02
C PRO A 86 1.79 10.96 4.20
N GLU A 87 2.73 10.39 4.94
CA GLU A 87 2.69 8.97 5.30
C GLU A 87 1.52 8.63 6.22
N ARG A 88 1.15 9.53 7.15
CA ARG A 88 -0.03 9.34 8.00
C ARG A 88 -1.32 9.39 7.19
N ASP A 89 -1.40 10.29 6.21
CA ASP A 89 -2.54 10.34 5.29
C ASP A 89 -2.63 9.06 4.46
N TRP A 90 -1.49 8.54 4.00
CA TRP A 90 -1.42 7.26 3.31
C TRP A 90 -1.97 6.12 4.16
N TYR A 91 -1.50 5.98 5.41
CA TYR A 91 -1.91 4.88 6.28
C TYR A 91 -3.35 5.01 6.76
N ALA A 92 -3.78 6.20 7.16
CA ALA A 92 -5.16 6.44 7.57
C ALA A 92 -6.14 6.16 6.42
N GLY A 93 -5.84 6.67 5.22
CA GLY A 93 -6.64 6.42 4.02
C GLY A 93 -6.75 4.93 3.71
N ARG A 94 -5.63 4.20 3.77
CA ARG A 94 -5.62 2.76 3.53
C ARG A 94 -6.41 1.99 4.58
N ALA A 95 -6.26 2.34 5.86
CA ALA A 95 -6.98 1.68 6.95
C ALA A 95 -8.51 1.83 6.80
N VAL A 96 -8.99 3.05 6.48
CA VAL A 96 -10.42 3.29 6.25
C VAL A 96 -10.91 2.56 4.99
N ALA A 97 -10.16 2.59 3.89
CA ALA A 97 -10.52 1.89 2.66
C ALA A 97 -10.66 0.38 2.89
N GLU A 98 -9.67 -0.28 3.50
CA GLU A 98 -9.72 -1.72 3.75
C GLU A 98 -10.81 -2.09 4.77
N SER A 99 -11.01 -1.30 5.84
CA SER A 99 -12.11 -1.54 6.80
C SER A 99 -13.48 -1.40 6.14
N THR A 100 -13.67 -0.39 5.29
CA THR A 100 -14.92 -0.21 4.54
C THR A 100 -15.16 -1.35 3.56
N LYS A 101 -14.13 -1.83 2.88
CA LYS A 101 -14.19 -2.96 1.98
C LYS A 101 -14.57 -4.26 2.70
N THR A 102 -13.97 -4.52 3.87
CA THR A 102 -14.32 -5.65 4.75
C THR A 102 -15.79 -5.61 5.16
N LEU A 103 -16.27 -4.46 5.64
CA LEU A 103 -17.68 -4.29 6.01
C LEU A 103 -18.63 -4.48 4.82
N ALA A 104 -18.28 -3.96 3.63
CA ALA A 104 -19.05 -4.11 2.41
C ALA A 104 -19.19 -5.59 2.00
N TRP A 105 -18.11 -6.36 2.05
CA TRP A 105 -18.14 -7.78 1.73
C TRP A 105 -18.93 -8.59 2.77
N ARG A 106 -18.68 -8.37 4.08
CA ARG A 106 -19.46 -9.02 5.14
C ARG A 106 -20.95 -8.76 4.98
N PHE A 107 -21.36 -7.52 4.69
CA PHE A 107 -22.74 -7.16 4.43
C PHE A 107 -23.32 -7.89 3.20
N ALA A 108 -22.62 -7.81 2.07
CA ALA A 108 -23.11 -8.31 0.79
C ALA A 108 -23.30 -9.84 0.78
N VAL A 109 -22.44 -10.59 1.49
CA VAL A 109 -22.50 -12.06 1.52
C VAL A 109 -23.12 -12.63 2.81
N GLN A 110 -23.74 -11.78 3.64
CA GLN A 110 -24.34 -12.17 4.93
C GLN A 110 -23.34 -12.79 5.91
N GLY A 111 -22.09 -12.29 5.95
CA GLY A 111 -21.10 -12.61 6.99
C GLY A 111 -21.38 -11.86 8.29
N GLU A 112 -21.00 -12.43 9.45
CA GLU A 112 -21.15 -11.72 10.73
C GLU A 112 -20.44 -10.35 10.74
N PRO A 113 -21.05 -9.31 11.34
CA PRO A 113 -22.29 -9.30 12.11
C PRO A 113 -23.57 -9.08 11.27
N PHE A 114 -23.53 -9.24 9.96
CA PHE A 114 -24.64 -9.03 9.04
C PHE A 114 -25.33 -10.34 8.63
N GLY A 115 -25.37 -11.32 9.52
CA GLY A 115 -25.90 -12.66 9.27
C GLY A 115 -27.36 -12.70 8.78
N PRO A 116 -27.87 -13.89 8.40
CA PRO A 116 -29.21 -14.05 7.84
C PRO A 116 -30.34 -13.83 8.85
N THR A 117 -30.02 -13.75 10.15
CA THR A 117 -30.99 -13.46 11.22
C THR A 117 -31.45 -12.00 11.23
N LEU A 118 -30.69 -11.09 10.67
CA LEU A 118 -31.07 -9.68 10.53
C LEU A 118 -31.95 -9.45 9.32
N THR A 119 -32.99 -8.64 9.49
CA THR A 119 -33.71 -8.09 8.36
C THR A 119 -32.78 -7.19 7.53
N GLU A 120 -33.13 -6.95 6.27
CA GLU A 120 -32.33 -6.09 5.39
C GLU A 120 -32.17 -4.68 5.99
N GLN A 121 -33.24 -4.11 6.54
CA GLN A 121 -33.22 -2.79 7.16
C GLN A 121 -32.30 -2.72 8.39
N GLU A 122 -32.32 -3.75 9.25
CA GLU A 122 -31.42 -3.82 10.40
C GLU A 122 -29.96 -3.96 9.97
N ALA A 123 -29.68 -4.78 8.97
CA ALA A 123 -28.34 -4.96 8.43
C ALA A 123 -27.81 -3.66 7.78
N GLU A 124 -28.66 -2.93 7.05
CA GLU A 124 -28.28 -1.62 6.50
C GLU A 124 -28.00 -0.59 7.59
N ALA A 125 -28.85 -0.51 8.62
CA ALA A 125 -28.65 0.40 9.75
C ALA A 125 -27.34 0.08 10.47
N LEU A 126 -27.05 -1.20 10.70
CA LEU A 126 -25.80 -1.65 11.30
C LEU A 126 -24.58 -1.30 10.42
N LEU A 127 -24.67 -1.51 9.09
CA LEU A 127 -23.61 -1.15 8.16
C LEU A 127 -23.29 0.35 8.24
N ARG A 128 -24.32 1.21 8.22
CA ARG A 128 -24.14 2.68 8.34
C ARG A 128 -23.46 3.05 9.66
N THR A 129 -23.86 2.42 10.75
CA THR A 129 -23.24 2.63 12.07
C THR A 129 -21.76 2.24 12.06
N ARG A 130 -21.43 1.04 11.58
CA ARG A 130 -20.05 0.55 11.53
C ARG A 130 -19.16 1.38 10.61
N VAL A 131 -19.66 1.78 9.44
CA VAL A 131 -18.92 2.68 8.53
C VAL A 131 -18.71 4.04 9.17
N SER A 132 -19.70 4.58 9.88
CA SER A 132 -19.55 5.84 10.62
C SER A 132 -18.45 5.74 11.69
N GLU A 133 -18.37 4.64 12.43
CA GLU A 133 -17.29 4.38 13.40
C GLU A 133 -15.91 4.36 12.73
N VAL A 134 -15.78 3.70 11.58
CA VAL A 134 -14.54 3.68 10.79
C VAL A 134 -14.15 5.09 10.35
N LEU A 135 -15.11 5.88 9.85
CA LEU A 135 -14.88 7.26 9.42
C LEU A 135 -14.45 8.17 10.57
N GLN A 136 -15.06 8.03 11.75
CA GLN A 136 -14.67 8.82 12.93
C GLN A 136 -13.20 8.64 13.32
N ARG A 137 -12.64 7.45 13.10
CA ARG A 137 -11.22 7.18 13.35
C ARG A 137 -10.30 7.85 12.35
N GLY A 138 -10.77 8.06 11.11
CA GLY A 138 -10.01 8.70 10.01
C GLY A 138 -10.36 10.17 9.75
N LYS A 139 -11.28 10.78 10.52
CA LYS A 139 -11.90 12.09 10.23
C LYS A 139 -10.94 13.24 10.02
N ASP A 140 -9.79 13.23 10.70
CA ASP A 140 -8.81 14.32 10.63
C ASP A 140 -7.90 14.23 9.39
N ARG A 141 -7.98 13.12 8.66
CA ARG A 141 -7.07 12.78 7.54
C ARG A 141 -7.77 12.51 6.22
N ILE A 142 -9.05 12.15 6.26
CA ILE A 142 -9.81 11.75 5.07
C ILE A 142 -10.99 12.70 4.91
N ASN A 143 -11.05 13.31 3.75
CA ASN A 143 -12.21 14.13 3.36
C ASN A 143 -13.18 13.24 2.57
N VAL A 144 -14.28 12.84 3.20
CA VAL A 144 -15.38 12.12 2.57
C VAL A 144 -16.44 13.13 2.16
N GLY A 145 -16.80 13.13 0.90
CA GLY A 145 -17.83 14.02 0.36
C GLY A 145 -19.23 13.62 0.84
N PRO A 146 -20.17 14.57 0.94
CA PRO A 146 -21.55 14.29 1.35
C PRO A 146 -22.33 13.39 0.38
N GLY A 147 -21.79 13.11 -0.81
CA GLY A 147 -22.36 12.21 -1.81
C GLY A 147 -21.75 10.80 -1.83
N ASP A 148 -20.78 10.51 -0.97
CA ASP A 148 -20.14 9.20 -0.96
C ASP A 148 -21.05 8.15 -0.32
N ALA A 149 -21.62 7.28 -1.17
CA ALA A 149 -22.57 6.26 -0.74
C ALA A 149 -21.90 5.23 0.18
N VAL A 150 -22.60 4.84 1.26
CA VAL A 150 -22.22 3.74 2.16
C VAL A 150 -22.64 2.39 1.59
N LEU A 151 -23.71 2.37 0.83
CA LEU A 151 -24.38 1.18 0.30
C LEU A 151 -24.55 1.31 -1.21
N THR A 152 -24.29 0.23 -1.94
CA THR A 152 -24.48 0.17 -3.38
C THR A 152 -25.56 -0.84 -3.73
N GLU A 153 -26.20 -0.65 -4.90
CA GLU A 153 -27.24 -1.57 -5.40
C GLU A 153 -26.68 -2.99 -5.58
N SER A 154 -25.44 -3.12 -6.07
CA SER A 154 -24.79 -4.41 -6.26
C SER A 154 -24.54 -5.17 -4.95
N MET A 155 -24.31 -4.46 -3.83
CA MET A 155 -24.20 -5.07 -2.50
C MET A 155 -25.56 -5.64 -2.05
N LEU A 156 -26.64 -4.91 -2.27
CA LEU A 156 -28.00 -5.35 -1.96
C LEU A 156 -28.41 -6.54 -2.84
N ASP A 157 -28.17 -6.47 -4.14
CA ASP A 157 -28.46 -7.54 -5.08
C ASP A 157 -27.75 -8.84 -4.69
N LEU A 158 -26.45 -8.74 -4.32
CA LEU A 158 -25.70 -9.90 -3.88
C LEU A 158 -26.22 -10.43 -2.54
N ARG A 159 -26.58 -9.55 -1.59
CA ARG A 159 -27.17 -9.97 -0.31
C ARG A 159 -28.46 -10.74 -0.48
N ARG A 160 -29.30 -10.35 -1.46
CA ARG A 160 -30.59 -11.01 -1.77
C ARG A 160 -30.44 -12.30 -2.58
N SER A 161 -29.26 -12.55 -3.16
CA SER A 161 -29.05 -13.74 -4.00
C SER A 161 -28.95 -15.03 -3.19
N PRO A 162 -29.14 -16.21 -3.82
CA PRO A 162 -28.95 -17.49 -3.16
C PRO A 162 -27.56 -17.66 -2.56
N PHE A 163 -27.46 -18.51 -1.53
CA PHE A 163 -26.18 -18.79 -0.84
C PHE A 163 -25.05 -19.18 -1.81
N SER A 164 -25.35 -20.04 -2.80
CA SER A 164 -24.32 -20.46 -3.77
C SER A 164 -23.73 -19.27 -4.54
N GLU A 165 -24.57 -18.33 -4.97
CA GLU A 165 -24.11 -17.13 -5.69
C GLU A 165 -23.30 -16.21 -4.79
N ARG A 166 -23.70 -16.01 -3.53
CA ARG A 166 -22.94 -15.23 -2.56
C ARG A 166 -21.57 -15.84 -2.28
N ARG A 167 -21.53 -17.15 -2.06
CA ARG A 167 -20.29 -17.89 -1.83
C ARG A 167 -19.36 -17.79 -3.04
N ASP A 168 -19.87 -18.04 -4.23
CA ASP A 168 -19.07 -18.06 -5.46
C ASP A 168 -18.56 -16.66 -5.78
N ALA A 169 -19.36 -15.60 -5.60
CA ALA A 169 -18.95 -14.22 -5.75
C ALA A 169 -17.83 -13.83 -4.74
N TYR A 170 -17.96 -14.24 -3.48
CA TYR A 170 -16.93 -13.98 -2.45
C TYR A 170 -15.63 -14.69 -2.77
N LEU A 171 -15.69 -15.97 -3.13
CA LEU A 171 -14.51 -16.74 -3.50
C LEU A 171 -13.79 -16.14 -4.70
N GLU A 172 -14.51 -15.78 -5.76
CA GLU A 172 -13.90 -15.25 -6.98
C GLU A 172 -13.38 -13.83 -6.79
N GLN A 173 -14.23 -12.89 -6.35
CA GLN A 173 -13.91 -11.46 -6.37
C GLN A 173 -13.20 -10.96 -5.12
N ARG A 174 -13.39 -11.62 -3.96
CA ARG A 174 -12.73 -11.22 -2.73
C ARG A 174 -11.48 -12.03 -2.46
N THR A 175 -11.58 -13.35 -2.56
CA THR A 175 -10.48 -14.24 -2.17
C THR A 175 -9.48 -14.47 -3.30
N GLU A 176 -9.94 -14.93 -4.48
CA GLU A 176 -9.03 -15.30 -5.57
C GLU A 176 -8.45 -14.08 -6.29
N GLU A 177 -9.24 -13.01 -6.54
CA GLU A 177 -8.68 -11.76 -7.10
C GLU A 177 -7.62 -11.16 -6.15
N GLN A 178 -7.87 -11.16 -4.84
CA GLN A 178 -6.93 -10.66 -3.84
C GLN A 178 -5.66 -11.51 -3.80
N ARG A 179 -5.80 -12.85 -3.82
CA ARG A 179 -4.67 -13.79 -3.89
C ARG A 179 -3.81 -13.56 -5.14
N ALA A 180 -4.44 -13.41 -6.29
CA ALA A 180 -3.76 -13.14 -7.55
C ALA A 180 -2.99 -11.80 -7.49
N TRP A 181 -3.60 -10.78 -6.90
CA TRP A 181 -2.97 -9.48 -6.70
C TRP A 181 -1.72 -9.59 -5.81
N TYR A 182 -1.81 -10.26 -4.65
CA TYR A 182 -0.67 -10.47 -3.76
C TYR A 182 0.44 -11.26 -4.45
N SER A 183 0.12 -12.36 -5.12
CA SER A 183 1.10 -13.18 -5.84
C SER A 183 1.84 -12.38 -6.94
N SER A 184 1.11 -11.59 -7.72
CA SER A 184 1.67 -10.74 -8.76
C SER A 184 2.58 -9.65 -8.17
N ASN A 185 2.15 -8.99 -7.10
CA ASN A 185 2.94 -7.93 -6.47
C ASN A 185 4.14 -8.46 -5.67
N ALA A 186 4.05 -9.66 -5.07
CA ALA A 186 5.20 -10.34 -4.49
C ALA A 186 6.30 -10.55 -5.54
N ARG A 187 5.95 -11.10 -6.71
CA ARG A 187 6.90 -11.33 -7.80
C ARG A 187 7.52 -10.02 -8.34
N LYS A 188 6.70 -8.96 -8.51
CA LYS A 188 7.21 -7.64 -8.95
C LYS A 188 8.20 -7.05 -7.95
N ASN A 189 7.92 -7.16 -6.65
CA ASN A 189 8.81 -6.66 -5.61
C ASN A 189 10.08 -7.50 -5.49
N GLU A 190 10.01 -8.82 -5.65
CA GLU A 190 11.18 -9.70 -5.67
C GLU A 190 12.16 -9.32 -6.79
N VAL A 191 11.66 -9.15 -8.02
CA VAL A 191 12.48 -8.72 -9.14
C VAL A 191 13.16 -7.38 -8.86
N ARG A 192 12.41 -6.41 -8.31
CA ARG A 192 12.95 -5.10 -7.95
C ARG A 192 13.99 -5.19 -6.83
N ALA A 193 13.72 -5.97 -5.78
CA ALA A 193 14.66 -6.17 -4.67
C ALA A 193 15.97 -6.78 -5.17
N THR A 194 15.88 -7.80 -6.04
CA THR A 194 17.03 -8.47 -6.62
C THR A 194 17.83 -7.53 -7.52
N ALA A 195 17.17 -6.79 -8.40
CA ALA A 195 17.81 -5.81 -9.28
C ALA A 195 18.57 -4.73 -8.48
N TRP A 196 17.95 -4.18 -7.43
CA TRP A 196 18.60 -3.19 -6.57
C TRP A 196 19.78 -3.76 -5.80
N ARG A 197 19.70 -5.00 -5.28
CA ARG A 197 20.83 -5.64 -4.59
C ARG A 197 22.04 -5.78 -5.50
N TYR A 198 21.84 -6.23 -6.74
CA TYR A 198 22.95 -6.34 -7.71
C TYR A 198 23.47 -4.95 -8.13
N ALA A 199 22.61 -3.95 -8.28
CA ALA A 199 23.05 -2.59 -8.59
C ALA A 199 23.92 -1.99 -7.46
N LEU A 200 23.54 -2.19 -6.20
CA LEU A 200 24.31 -1.76 -5.04
C LEU A 200 25.65 -2.49 -4.95
N LEU A 201 25.65 -3.82 -5.10
CA LEU A 201 26.88 -4.61 -5.11
C LEU A 201 27.84 -4.16 -6.23
N LEU A 202 27.32 -3.91 -7.43
CA LEU A 202 28.14 -3.39 -8.53
C LEU A 202 28.72 -2.02 -8.19
N GLY A 203 27.92 -1.14 -7.57
CA GLY A 203 28.37 0.17 -7.10
C GLY A 203 29.49 0.05 -6.07
N GLU A 204 29.35 -0.85 -5.11
CA GLU A 204 30.37 -1.12 -4.08
C GLU A 204 31.68 -1.61 -4.72
N LEU A 205 31.59 -2.55 -5.68
CA LEU A 205 32.78 -3.02 -6.40
C LEU A 205 33.45 -1.91 -7.20
N LEU A 206 32.66 -1.03 -7.85
CA LEU A 206 33.20 0.14 -8.55
C LEU A 206 33.89 1.11 -7.59
N ALA A 207 33.32 1.35 -6.39
CA ALA A 207 33.93 2.20 -5.38
C ALA A 207 35.27 1.62 -4.89
N ILE A 208 35.34 0.30 -4.69
CA ILE A 208 36.58 -0.38 -4.30
C ILE A 208 37.66 -0.21 -5.38
N VAL A 209 37.32 -0.44 -6.65
CA VAL A 209 38.25 -0.29 -7.76
C VAL A 209 38.71 1.18 -7.88
N ALA A 210 37.78 2.14 -7.77
CA ALA A 210 38.09 3.55 -7.81
C ALA A 210 39.06 3.96 -6.68
N ALA A 211 38.76 3.51 -5.44
CA ALA A 211 39.63 3.77 -4.29
C ALA A 211 41.02 3.13 -4.45
N ALA A 212 41.12 1.91 -4.99
CA ALA A 212 42.37 1.23 -5.25
C ALA A 212 43.22 1.99 -6.31
N LEU A 213 42.58 2.50 -7.35
CA LEU A 213 43.26 3.26 -8.40
C LEU A 213 43.75 4.63 -7.96
N SER A 214 43.12 5.24 -6.94
CA SER A 214 43.51 6.51 -6.36
C SER A 214 44.63 6.38 -5.30
N LEU A 215 44.99 5.18 -4.87
CA LEU A 215 46.06 4.97 -3.90
C LEU A 215 47.42 5.51 -4.40
N GLY A 216 47.98 6.43 -3.66
CA GLY A 216 49.29 7.02 -3.97
C GLY A 216 49.31 8.02 -5.14
N ARG A 217 48.13 8.52 -5.55
CA ARG A 217 47.94 9.57 -6.55
C ARG A 217 47.35 10.81 -5.87
N ASP A 218 47.87 11.98 -6.19
CA ASP A 218 47.28 13.26 -5.82
C ASP A 218 46.19 13.59 -6.87
N GLU A 219 45.06 12.83 -6.86
CA GLU A 219 43.96 13.05 -7.78
C GLU A 219 43.07 14.20 -7.27
N PRO A 220 42.81 15.22 -8.09
CA PRO A 220 41.94 16.33 -7.70
C PRO A 220 40.47 15.99 -7.62
N PHE A 221 40.08 14.76 -8.05
CA PHE A 221 38.69 14.33 -8.19
C PHE A 221 38.40 13.04 -7.41
N ASP A 222 37.56 13.13 -6.38
CA ASP A 222 37.17 11.99 -5.54
C ASP A 222 36.06 11.16 -6.20
N PHE A 223 36.44 10.36 -7.20
CA PHE A 223 35.51 9.48 -7.87
C PHE A 223 34.96 8.38 -6.95
N ALA A 224 35.76 7.87 -6.02
CA ALA A 224 35.35 6.84 -5.06
C ALA A 224 34.27 7.37 -4.12
N GLY A 225 34.44 8.61 -3.59
CA GLY A 225 33.43 9.27 -2.76
C GLY A 225 32.13 9.53 -3.47
N ILE A 226 32.16 9.90 -4.75
CA ILE A 226 30.94 10.05 -5.56
C ILE A 226 30.19 8.72 -5.67
N VAL A 227 30.88 7.64 -6.05
CA VAL A 227 30.26 6.32 -6.19
C VAL A 227 29.70 5.85 -4.86
N ALA A 228 30.42 6.04 -3.75
CA ALA A 228 29.96 5.71 -2.42
C ALA A 228 28.66 6.48 -2.04
N ALA A 229 28.56 7.76 -2.39
CA ALA A 229 27.36 8.56 -2.16
C ALA A 229 26.15 8.02 -2.97
N PHE A 230 26.34 7.60 -4.23
CA PHE A 230 25.29 6.96 -5.02
C PHE A 230 24.85 5.61 -4.43
N VAL A 231 25.79 4.79 -3.94
CA VAL A 231 25.47 3.53 -3.25
C VAL A 231 24.65 3.81 -1.98
N ALA A 232 25.06 4.77 -1.16
CA ALA A 232 24.33 5.18 0.04
C ALA A 232 22.92 5.70 -0.27
N GLY A 233 22.79 6.56 -1.29
CA GLY A 233 21.50 7.06 -1.78
C GLY A 233 20.59 5.94 -2.29
N GLY A 234 21.15 4.98 -3.03
CA GLY A 234 20.45 3.80 -3.49
C GLY A 234 19.99 2.89 -2.36
N ALA A 235 20.83 2.68 -1.34
CA ALA A 235 20.47 1.93 -0.13
C ALA A 235 19.34 2.62 0.66
N ALA A 236 19.42 3.95 0.84
CA ALA A 236 18.35 4.74 1.46
C ALA A 236 17.03 4.66 0.67
N TRP A 237 17.11 4.72 -0.67
CA TRP A 237 15.95 4.52 -1.52
C TRP A 237 15.31 3.12 -1.36
N LEU A 238 16.15 2.08 -1.30
CA LEU A 238 15.69 0.71 -1.09
C LEU A 238 15.01 0.54 0.28
N ALA A 239 15.51 1.21 1.31
CA ALA A 239 14.89 1.25 2.64
C ALA A 239 13.50 1.92 2.61
N ILE A 240 13.32 2.99 1.83
CA ILE A 240 12.02 3.65 1.64
C ILE A 240 11.03 2.72 0.90
N LYS A 241 11.49 2.03 -0.15
CA LYS A 241 10.64 1.17 -0.99
C LYS A 241 10.30 -0.18 -0.37
N GLN A 242 11.12 -0.69 0.55
CA GLN A 242 10.91 -1.93 1.32
C GLN A 242 10.56 -3.17 0.46
N HIS A 243 11.15 -3.28 -0.73
CA HIS A 243 10.78 -4.34 -1.68
C HIS A 243 10.92 -5.75 -1.11
N SER A 244 11.94 -6.04 -0.29
CA SER A 244 12.15 -7.36 0.30
C SER A 244 11.07 -7.70 1.33
N GLN A 245 10.72 -6.75 2.20
CA GLN A 245 9.68 -6.91 3.21
C GLN A 245 8.30 -7.12 2.57
N LEU A 246 7.99 -6.30 1.54
CA LEU A 246 6.75 -6.45 0.77
C LEU A 246 6.67 -7.79 0.04
N THR A 247 7.78 -8.31 -0.48
CA THR A 247 7.82 -9.65 -1.11
C THR A 247 7.40 -10.72 -0.13
N SER A 248 7.98 -10.73 1.07
CA SER A 248 7.68 -11.71 2.11
C SER A 248 6.24 -11.60 2.60
N ALA A 249 5.78 -10.39 2.93
CA ALA A 249 4.41 -10.15 3.39
C ALA A 249 3.36 -10.59 2.36
N TYR A 250 3.55 -10.23 1.08
CA TYR A 250 2.61 -10.61 0.03
C TYR A 250 2.61 -12.11 -0.29
N ARG A 251 3.74 -12.81 -0.12
CA ARG A 251 3.78 -14.29 -0.25
C ARG A 251 2.99 -14.97 0.85
N VAL A 252 3.15 -14.52 2.10
CA VAL A 252 2.40 -15.05 3.24
C VAL A 252 0.91 -14.83 3.02
N ALA A 253 0.50 -13.60 2.73
CA ALA A 253 -0.90 -13.27 2.48
C ALA A 253 -1.52 -14.08 1.32
N ALA A 254 -0.78 -14.29 0.23
CA ALA A 254 -1.26 -15.12 -0.88
C ALA A 254 -1.42 -16.59 -0.46
N GLY A 255 -0.53 -17.12 0.39
CA GLY A 255 -0.63 -18.47 0.94
C GLY A 255 -1.83 -18.64 1.88
N GLU A 256 -2.03 -17.69 2.79
CA GLU A 256 -3.18 -17.68 3.71
C GLU A 256 -4.51 -17.63 2.95
N LEU A 257 -4.62 -16.77 1.94
CA LEU A 257 -5.82 -16.71 1.08
C LEU A 257 -6.06 -18.00 0.30
N ALA A 258 -5.02 -18.74 -0.09
CA ALA A 258 -5.19 -20.04 -0.75
C ALA A 258 -5.81 -21.07 0.19
N VAL A 259 -5.31 -21.16 1.43
CA VAL A 259 -5.88 -22.04 2.47
C VAL A 259 -7.31 -21.64 2.79
N GLN A 260 -7.55 -20.34 2.95
CA GLN A 260 -8.88 -19.80 3.24
C GLN A 260 -9.90 -20.11 2.13
N ALA A 261 -9.49 -20.00 0.85
CA ALA A 261 -10.34 -20.36 -0.28
C ALA A 261 -10.78 -21.83 -0.23
N ASP A 262 -9.89 -22.75 0.15
CA ASP A 262 -10.21 -24.16 0.26
C ASP A 262 -11.20 -24.43 1.41
N VAL A 263 -11.01 -23.80 2.56
CA VAL A 263 -11.92 -23.89 3.69
C VAL A 263 -13.31 -23.37 3.28
N LEU A 264 -13.40 -22.19 2.72
CA LEU A 264 -14.66 -21.53 2.37
C LEU A 264 -15.46 -22.28 1.30
N ARG A 265 -14.83 -23.05 0.41
CA ARG A 265 -15.54 -23.90 -0.57
C ARG A 265 -16.35 -25.01 0.09
N GLY A 266 -15.91 -25.51 1.25
CA GLY A 266 -16.55 -26.59 1.99
C GLY A 266 -17.53 -26.15 3.07
N VAL A 267 -17.64 -24.84 3.36
CA VAL A 267 -18.48 -24.32 4.45
C VAL A 267 -19.96 -24.44 4.10
N SER A 268 -20.76 -24.87 5.08
CA SER A 268 -22.22 -24.91 4.98
C SER A 268 -22.85 -23.52 4.98
N ALA A 269 -24.12 -23.42 4.57
CA ALA A 269 -24.86 -22.15 4.62
C ALA A 269 -25.07 -21.66 6.07
N GLU A 270 -25.12 -22.57 7.03
CA GLU A 270 -25.28 -22.27 8.46
C GLU A 270 -24.01 -21.67 9.06
N ASP A 271 -22.84 -22.24 8.75
CA ASP A 271 -21.54 -21.80 9.27
C ASP A 271 -20.95 -20.61 8.48
N TRP A 272 -21.52 -20.30 7.32
CA TRP A 272 -21.02 -19.28 6.41
C TRP A 272 -20.84 -17.91 7.04
N PRO A 273 -21.78 -17.36 7.84
CA PRO A 273 -21.65 -16.04 8.41
C PRO A 273 -20.39 -15.90 9.26
N GLN A 274 -20.08 -16.89 10.10
CA GLN A 274 -18.90 -16.91 10.95
C GLN A 274 -17.63 -17.13 10.12
N ALA A 275 -17.65 -18.06 9.17
CA ALA A 275 -16.49 -18.32 8.32
C ALA A 275 -16.03 -17.09 7.51
N VAL A 276 -16.99 -16.28 7.03
CA VAL A 276 -16.67 -14.98 6.38
C VAL A 276 -16.08 -13.99 7.38
N ALA A 277 -16.60 -13.94 8.61
CA ALA A 277 -16.06 -13.05 9.64
C ALA A 277 -14.60 -13.38 9.95
N ASP A 278 -14.30 -14.67 10.16
CA ASP A 278 -12.95 -15.15 10.44
C ASP A 278 -12.00 -14.87 9.26
N ALA A 279 -12.51 -15.04 8.04
CA ALA A 279 -11.80 -14.77 6.81
C ALA A 279 -11.41 -13.28 6.69
N GLU A 280 -12.35 -12.37 6.89
CA GLU A 280 -12.09 -10.94 6.83
C GLU A 280 -11.22 -10.45 7.99
N GLU A 281 -11.32 -11.09 9.18
CA GLU A 281 -10.44 -10.79 10.31
C GLU A 281 -8.98 -11.21 10.01
N ALA A 282 -8.78 -12.36 9.38
CA ALA A 282 -7.44 -12.80 8.96
C ALA A 282 -6.80 -11.80 7.97
N ILE A 283 -7.57 -11.33 6.97
CA ILE A 283 -7.13 -10.29 6.03
C ILE A 283 -6.79 -8.97 6.77
N SER A 284 -7.62 -8.58 7.74
CA SER A 284 -7.42 -7.35 8.51
C SER A 284 -6.20 -7.42 9.43
N ARG A 285 -5.89 -8.59 10.02
CA ARG A 285 -4.69 -8.79 10.86
C ARG A 285 -3.39 -8.60 10.09
N GLU A 286 -3.32 -9.07 8.85
CA GLU A 286 -2.14 -8.84 7.99
C GLU A 286 -1.91 -7.34 7.79
N HIS A 287 -2.97 -6.60 7.53
CA HIS A 287 -2.90 -5.16 7.37
C HIS A 287 -2.47 -4.46 8.67
N THR A 288 -2.98 -4.87 9.81
CA THR A 288 -2.62 -4.37 11.14
C THR A 288 -1.15 -4.62 11.48
N MET A 289 -0.63 -5.83 11.21
CA MET A 289 0.80 -6.13 11.39
C MET A 289 1.70 -5.30 10.48
N TRP A 290 1.26 -5.04 9.26
CA TRP A 290 2.00 -4.17 8.34
C TRP A 290 2.07 -2.70 8.84
N LEU A 291 1.00 -2.17 9.45
CA LEU A 291 0.99 -0.85 10.09
C LEU A 291 1.93 -0.82 11.31
N ALA A 292 1.86 -1.83 12.18
CA ALA A 292 2.70 -1.92 13.37
C ALA A 292 4.20 -1.98 13.05
N THR A 293 4.60 -2.63 11.96
CA THR A 293 6.02 -2.66 11.51
C THR A 293 6.56 -1.29 11.10
N ARG A 294 5.68 -0.30 10.92
CA ARG A 294 6.02 1.07 10.55
C ARG A 294 5.91 2.08 11.68
N GLY A 295 5.65 1.59 12.93
CA GLY A 295 5.55 2.43 14.11
C GLY A 295 4.24 3.24 14.22
N GLU A 296 3.23 2.89 13.42
CA GLU A 296 1.88 3.44 13.52
C GLU A 296 1.02 2.54 14.41
N GLU A 297 0.20 3.17 15.25
CA GLU A 297 -0.74 2.43 16.10
C GLU A 297 -1.87 1.85 15.23
N PRO A 298 -2.03 0.51 15.20
CA PRO A 298 -3.06 -0.11 14.37
C PRO A 298 -4.45 0.28 14.88
N LEU A 299 -5.35 0.61 13.95
CA LEU A 299 -6.76 0.73 14.28
C LEU A 299 -7.26 -0.64 14.77
N PRO A 300 -7.88 -0.77 15.95
CA PRO A 300 -8.44 -2.04 16.38
C PRO A 300 -9.46 -2.53 15.34
N PRO A 301 -9.57 -3.85 15.14
CA PRO A 301 -10.53 -4.42 14.20
C PRO A 301 -11.95 -3.95 14.54
N PRO A 302 -12.83 -3.76 13.57
CA PRO A 302 -14.23 -3.49 13.82
C PRO A 302 -14.84 -4.71 14.51
N THR A 303 -15.19 -4.56 15.80
CA THR A 303 -15.86 -5.60 16.63
C THR A 303 -17.28 -5.82 16.19
#